data_3cc447bb2a414b75eaffa9be84fb7afc
#
_entry.id   3cc447bb2a414b75eaffa9be84fb7afc
#
_cell.length_a   1.000
_cell.length_b   1.000
_cell.length_c   1.000
_cell.angle_alpha   90.00
_cell.angle_beta   90.00
_cell.angle_gamma   90.00
#
_symmetry.space_group_name_H-M   'P 1'
#
loop_
_entity.id
_entity.type
_entity.pdbx_description
1 polymer ?
#
loop_
_entity_poly.entity_id
_entity_poly.type
_entity_poly.pdbx_seq_one_letter_code
_entity_poly.pdbx_strand_id
1 'polypeptide(L)'
;MEFLSNYFKFKEKETNLKSETIGGITTFLTMAYALFLIPSVLAEAGMPQGSVFVATGLAAALGTLIMGIFANFPMGLAPGVGLNAFFAYSVCLGMGIKWEVALSGVLASGIIFLIISATGLREMIIKAIPTNLKFAVSAGIGLFIAFIGLKNAGIVVANSATFVGLGDLTDPTVLLSIFGVIAISIFMVRGSKIAIFLGMTLTAIVGMITGLIDMPTSVISMPPSMAPTFGAAIKNIGNIFNPEMILVIFTFLFMDFFDTAGTLVAVGSKVGLLKKDGSIENGSKALLADSVATCIGSIFGTTNTTSYVESLSGASVGAKTGFSSVVVGGLFLVSLFFSPLLTVITSAVTAPALIIVGSLMCSSLKEIEWERAEIAIPSFLTILLMPLTYSIGEGIACGFLTYVILMIFKGKTKKVHPVMYVLALLFVIYFAIR
;
A
#
# COMPACT_ATOMS: atom_id res chain seq x y z
N MET A 1 -25.68 23.63 -5.80
CA MET A 1 -25.30 23.55 -4.38
C MET A 1 -26.21 22.60 -3.60
N GLU A 2 -27.55 22.77 -3.68
CA GLU A 2 -28.50 21.88 -2.99
C GLU A 2 -28.40 20.41 -3.43
N PHE A 3 -28.24 20.15 -4.72
CA PHE A 3 -28.07 18.78 -5.24
C PHE A 3 -26.91 18.06 -4.57
N LEU A 4 -25.71 18.68 -4.51
CA LEU A 4 -24.53 18.08 -3.86
C LEU A 4 -24.76 17.87 -2.37
N SER A 5 -25.35 18.85 -1.69
CA SER A 5 -25.66 18.76 -0.26
C SER A 5 -26.62 17.62 0.05
N ASN A 6 -27.61 17.38 -0.80
CA ASN A 6 -28.57 16.30 -0.62
C ASN A 6 -27.95 14.94 -0.97
N TYR A 7 -27.22 14.84 -2.10
CA TYR A 7 -26.58 13.60 -2.53
C TYR A 7 -25.57 13.08 -1.50
N PHE A 8 -24.67 13.95 -1.02
CA PHE A 8 -23.63 13.60 -0.05
C PHE A 8 -24.10 13.70 1.41
N LYS A 9 -25.37 14.07 1.66
CA LYS A 9 -25.99 14.14 2.98
C LYS A 9 -25.27 15.11 3.95
N PHE A 10 -24.85 16.28 3.47
CA PHE A 10 -24.09 17.24 4.27
C PHE A 10 -24.80 17.64 5.56
N LYS A 11 -26.13 17.82 5.53
CA LYS A 11 -26.92 18.19 6.73
C LYS A 11 -26.93 17.05 7.75
N GLU A 12 -27.13 15.80 7.32
CA GLU A 12 -27.16 14.63 8.20
C GLU A 12 -25.79 14.39 8.85
N LYS A 13 -24.69 14.68 8.14
CA LYS A 13 -23.30 14.48 8.61
C LYS A 13 -22.71 15.74 9.25
N GLU A 14 -23.50 16.79 9.43
CA GLU A 14 -23.06 18.06 10.05
C GLU A 14 -21.77 18.59 9.42
N THR A 15 -21.76 18.71 8.09
CA THR A 15 -20.62 19.20 7.30
C THR A 15 -21.08 20.21 6.25
N ASN A 16 -20.15 20.78 5.53
CA ASN A 16 -20.41 21.73 4.45
C ASN A 16 -19.38 21.63 3.34
N LEU A 17 -19.67 22.25 2.18
CA LEU A 17 -18.83 22.21 0.99
C LEU A 17 -17.39 22.65 1.27
N LYS A 18 -17.19 23.69 2.10
CA LYS A 18 -15.86 24.22 2.43
C LYS A 18 -15.03 23.20 3.24
N SER A 19 -15.60 22.61 4.28
CA SER A 19 -14.94 21.61 5.10
C SER A 19 -14.57 20.36 4.29
N GLU A 20 -15.49 19.89 3.46
CA GLU A 20 -15.26 18.74 2.58
C GLU A 20 -14.16 19.01 1.55
N THR A 21 -14.15 20.21 0.94
CA THR A 21 -13.10 20.60 -0.03
C THR A 21 -11.75 20.70 0.64
N ILE A 22 -11.65 21.36 1.81
CA ILE A 22 -10.40 21.46 2.57
C ILE A 22 -9.91 20.06 2.99
N GLY A 23 -10.83 19.20 3.45
CA GLY A 23 -10.53 17.84 3.80
C GLY A 23 -10.02 17.02 2.62
N GLY A 24 -10.64 17.15 1.44
CA GLY A 24 -10.18 16.50 0.21
C GLY A 24 -8.78 16.98 -0.21
N ILE A 25 -8.53 18.30 -0.22
CA ILE A 25 -7.20 18.85 -0.51
C ILE A 25 -6.16 18.33 0.50
N THR A 26 -6.50 18.30 1.79
CA THR A 26 -5.59 17.79 2.83
C THR A 26 -5.28 16.31 2.61
N THR A 27 -6.27 15.48 2.33
CA THR A 27 -6.08 14.06 2.00
C THR A 27 -5.18 13.90 0.77
N PHE A 28 -5.48 14.61 -0.33
CA PHE A 28 -4.66 14.54 -1.53
C PHE A 28 -3.20 14.89 -1.24
N LEU A 29 -2.92 16.00 -0.56
CA LEU A 29 -1.55 16.42 -0.24
C LEU A 29 -0.80 15.41 0.62
N THR A 30 -1.49 14.70 1.53
CA THR A 30 -0.87 13.64 2.33
C THR A 30 -0.58 12.38 1.54
N MET A 31 -1.32 12.12 0.43
CA MET A 31 -1.16 10.97 -0.45
C MET A 31 -0.32 11.27 -1.70
N ALA A 32 -0.09 12.55 -2.03
CA ALA A 32 0.53 12.97 -3.29
C ALA A 32 1.92 12.34 -3.54
N TYR A 33 2.63 11.99 -2.48
CA TYR A 33 3.92 11.31 -2.58
C TYR A 33 3.82 9.96 -3.31
N ALA A 34 2.70 9.26 -3.18
CA ALA A 34 2.48 7.96 -3.81
C ALA A 34 2.52 8.06 -5.35
N LEU A 35 2.04 9.18 -5.90
CA LEU A 35 2.04 9.40 -7.35
C LEU A 35 3.44 9.36 -7.98
N PHE A 36 4.46 9.70 -7.21
CA PHE A 36 5.86 9.70 -7.63
C PHE A 36 6.63 8.47 -7.13
N LEU A 37 6.36 8.04 -5.90
CA LEU A 37 7.01 6.89 -5.29
C LEU A 37 6.69 5.59 -6.04
N ILE A 38 5.41 5.36 -6.38
CA ILE A 38 4.95 4.11 -6.98
C ILE A 38 5.57 3.85 -8.35
N PRO A 39 5.58 4.81 -9.30
CA PRO A 39 6.26 4.62 -10.57
C PRO A 39 7.76 4.36 -10.42
N SER A 40 8.42 4.96 -9.43
CA SER A 40 9.83 4.70 -9.14
C SER A 40 10.06 3.25 -8.67
N VAL A 41 9.22 2.76 -7.75
CA VAL A 41 9.31 1.38 -7.26
C VAL A 41 9.02 0.36 -8.37
N LEU A 42 7.98 0.58 -9.18
CA LEU A 42 7.62 -0.33 -10.27
C LEU A 42 8.60 -0.29 -11.46
N ALA A 43 9.32 0.82 -11.63
CA ALA A 43 10.41 0.90 -12.62
C ALA A 43 11.56 -0.06 -12.30
N GLU A 44 11.83 -0.37 -11.02
CA GLU A 44 12.81 -1.39 -10.61
C GLU A 44 12.43 -2.79 -11.14
N ALA A 45 11.14 -3.07 -11.31
CA ALA A 45 10.63 -4.30 -11.94
C ALA A 45 10.67 -4.26 -13.48
N GLY A 46 11.23 -3.22 -14.09
CA GLY A 46 11.32 -3.05 -15.54
C GLY A 46 10.06 -2.44 -16.18
N MET A 47 9.13 -1.91 -15.42
CA MET A 47 7.94 -1.24 -15.97
C MET A 47 8.29 0.18 -16.45
N PRO A 48 7.69 0.65 -17.58
CA PRO A 48 7.90 2.00 -18.07
C PRO A 48 7.37 3.06 -17.10
N GLN A 49 8.26 3.81 -16.45
CA GLN A 49 7.93 4.74 -15.35
C GLN A 49 6.84 5.75 -15.71
N GLY A 50 6.91 6.37 -16.91
CA GLY A 50 5.91 7.34 -17.36
C GLY A 50 4.52 6.71 -17.53
N SER A 51 4.45 5.49 -18.07
CA SER A 51 3.18 4.76 -18.24
C SER A 51 2.57 4.39 -16.89
N VAL A 52 3.41 3.93 -15.96
CA VAL A 52 3.01 3.60 -14.58
C VAL A 52 2.52 4.85 -13.84
N PHE A 53 3.14 6.01 -14.04
CA PHE A 53 2.68 7.28 -13.45
C PHE A 53 1.23 7.60 -13.86
N VAL A 54 0.95 7.50 -15.16
CA VAL A 54 -0.42 7.73 -15.67
C VAL A 54 -1.39 6.68 -15.16
N ALA A 55 -1.00 5.39 -15.19
CA ALA A 55 -1.81 4.29 -14.66
C ALA A 55 -2.13 4.49 -13.18
N THR A 56 -1.13 4.86 -12.36
CA THR A 56 -1.27 5.14 -10.93
C THR A 56 -2.21 6.32 -10.68
N GLY A 57 -2.03 7.43 -11.37
CA GLY A 57 -2.87 8.62 -11.20
C GLY A 57 -4.31 8.39 -11.64
N LEU A 58 -4.53 7.67 -12.76
CA LEU A 58 -5.88 7.31 -13.21
C LEU A 58 -6.55 6.29 -12.29
N ALA A 59 -5.83 5.26 -11.83
CA ALA A 59 -6.35 4.29 -10.88
C ALA A 59 -6.74 4.94 -9.56
N ALA A 60 -5.88 5.81 -9.03
CA ALA A 60 -6.16 6.60 -7.83
C ALA A 60 -7.36 7.52 -8.02
N ALA A 61 -7.43 8.24 -9.15
CA ALA A 61 -8.55 9.13 -9.46
C ALA A 61 -9.88 8.37 -9.54
N LEU A 62 -9.95 7.35 -10.40
CA LEU A 62 -11.19 6.60 -10.62
C LEU A 62 -11.61 5.80 -9.39
N GLY A 63 -10.67 5.11 -8.73
CA GLY A 63 -10.94 4.39 -7.49
C GLY A 63 -11.49 5.31 -6.40
N THR A 64 -10.87 6.47 -6.22
CA THR A 64 -11.32 7.46 -5.23
C THR A 64 -12.66 8.10 -5.61
N LEU A 65 -12.92 8.37 -6.90
CA LEU A 65 -14.22 8.84 -7.38
C LEU A 65 -15.32 7.80 -7.13
N ILE A 66 -15.06 6.52 -7.41
CA ILE A 66 -16.00 5.44 -7.13
C ILE A 66 -16.27 5.35 -5.61
N MET A 67 -15.23 5.43 -4.78
CA MET A 67 -15.35 5.46 -3.32
C MET A 67 -16.23 6.63 -2.85
N GLY A 68 -16.00 7.83 -3.38
CA GLY A 68 -16.75 9.03 -3.03
C GLY A 68 -18.21 8.98 -3.50
N ILE A 69 -18.42 8.64 -4.77
CA ILE A 69 -19.75 8.70 -5.39
C ILE A 69 -20.61 7.50 -4.99
N PHE A 70 -20.08 6.29 -5.11
CA PHE A 70 -20.85 5.06 -4.86
C PHE A 70 -21.00 4.72 -3.38
N ALA A 71 -19.89 4.80 -2.61
CA ALA A 71 -19.91 4.46 -1.20
C ALA A 71 -20.24 5.65 -0.28
N ASN A 72 -20.16 6.88 -0.78
CA ASN A 72 -20.23 8.11 0.02
C ASN A 72 -19.31 8.07 1.24
N PHE A 73 -18.04 7.67 1.03
CA PHE A 73 -17.05 7.47 2.08
C PHE A 73 -15.87 8.44 1.87
N PRO A 74 -15.41 9.17 2.92
CA PRO A 74 -14.35 10.18 2.81
C PRO A 74 -12.96 9.52 2.81
N MET A 75 -12.62 8.83 1.72
CA MET A 75 -11.39 8.04 1.63
C MET A 75 -10.74 8.16 0.26
N GLY A 76 -9.45 8.46 0.24
CA GLY A 76 -8.62 8.40 -0.93
C GLY A 76 -8.12 6.97 -1.18
N LEU A 77 -8.08 6.57 -2.44
CA LEU A 77 -7.51 5.31 -2.90
C LEU A 77 -6.32 5.60 -3.81
N ALA A 78 -5.28 4.78 -3.69
CA ALA A 78 -4.16 4.74 -4.62
C ALA A 78 -3.49 3.36 -4.53
N PRO A 79 -2.60 2.98 -5.49
CA PRO A 79 -1.86 1.73 -5.37
C PRO A 79 -1.05 1.70 -4.06
N GLY A 80 -1.20 0.59 -3.30
CA GLY A 80 -0.63 0.46 -1.96
C GLY A 80 0.89 0.37 -1.95
N VAL A 81 1.59 1.15 -1.13
CA VAL A 81 3.06 1.17 -1.09
C VAL A 81 3.63 -0.21 -0.78
N GLY A 82 3.06 -0.94 0.19
CA GLY A 82 3.46 -2.30 0.55
C GLY A 82 3.22 -3.31 -0.57
N LEU A 83 2.09 -3.20 -1.25
CA LEU A 83 1.71 -4.04 -2.38
C LEU A 83 2.63 -3.80 -3.59
N ASN A 84 3.02 -2.55 -3.84
CA ASN A 84 4.00 -2.21 -4.88
C ASN A 84 5.38 -2.78 -4.56
N ALA A 85 5.82 -2.68 -3.31
CA ALA A 85 7.08 -3.26 -2.87
C ALA A 85 7.07 -4.79 -3.01
N PHE A 86 6.00 -5.46 -2.63
CA PHE A 86 5.84 -6.91 -2.84
C PHE A 86 5.87 -7.26 -4.33
N PHE A 87 5.13 -6.52 -5.15
CA PHE A 87 5.12 -6.72 -6.60
C PHE A 87 6.53 -6.62 -7.20
N ALA A 88 7.21 -5.48 -6.97
CA ALA A 88 8.49 -5.22 -7.61
C ALA A 88 9.62 -6.13 -7.06
N TYR A 89 9.77 -6.15 -5.74
CA TYR A 89 10.94 -6.76 -5.13
C TYR A 89 10.78 -8.24 -4.83
N SER A 90 9.62 -8.69 -4.35
CA SER A 90 9.41 -10.12 -4.07
C SER A 90 9.03 -10.88 -5.33
N VAL A 91 8.00 -10.42 -6.06
CA VAL A 91 7.45 -11.17 -7.19
C VAL A 91 8.33 -11.03 -8.44
N CYS A 92 8.60 -9.80 -8.88
CA CYS A 92 9.34 -9.61 -10.13
C CYS A 92 10.84 -9.89 -9.96
N LEU A 93 11.52 -9.24 -9.01
CA LEU A 93 12.96 -9.38 -8.83
C LEU A 93 13.34 -10.65 -8.07
N GLY A 94 12.61 -11.00 -7.01
CA GLY A 94 12.92 -12.13 -6.15
C GLY A 94 12.55 -13.48 -6.76
N MET A 95 11.35 -13.62 -7.34
CA MET A 95 10.88 -14.85 -7.96
C MET A 95 11.15 -14.90 -9.48
N GLY A 96 11.65 -13.81 -10.10
CA GLY A 96 11.92 -13.74 -11.54
C GLY A 96 10.68 -13.72 -12.43
N ILE A 97 9.49 -13.40 -11.85
CA ILE A 97 8.23 -13.36 -12.60
C ILE A 97 8.16 -12.04 -13.38
N LYS A 98 7.88 -12.15 -14.70
CA LYS A 98 7.70 -10.96 -15.53
C LYS A 98 6.58 -10.08 -15.01
N TRP A 99 6.77 -8.76 -15.03
CA TRP A 99 5.80 -7.81 -14.49
C TRP A 99 4.40 -7.91 -15.15
N GLU A 100 4.33 -8.30 -16.43
CA GLU A 100 3.06 -8.50 -17.13
C GLU A 100 2.25 -9.66 -16.52
N VAL A 101 2.94 -10.75 -16.15
CA VAL A 101 2.32 -11.91 -15.49
C VAL A 101 1.96 -11.57 -14.05
N ALA A 102 2.83 -10.83 -13.35
CA ALA A 102 2.54 -10.36 -11.99
C ALA A 102 1.30 -9.45 -11.96
N LEU A 103 1.11 -8.55 -12.96
CA LEU A 103 -0.12 -7.75 -13.10
C LEU A 103 -1.38 -8.62 -13.30
N SER A 104 -1.25 -9.75 -14.00
CA SER A 104 -2.37 -10.71 -14.11
C SER A 104 -2.72 -11.32 -12.76
N GLY A 105 -1.72 -11.55 -11.90
CA GLY A 105 -1.93 -11.95 -10.51
C GLY A 105 -2.66 -10.90 -9.69
N VAL A 106 -2.31 -9.62 -9.87
CA VAL A 106 -3.03 -8.48 -9.26
C VAL A 106 -4.49 -8.44 -9.73
N LEU A 107 -4.74 -8.57 -11.04
CA LEU A 107 -6.09 -8.62 -11.60
C LEU A 107 -6.89 -9.79 -11.02
N ALA A 108 -6.31 -10.98 -10.96
CA ALA A 108 -6.96 -12.16 -10.40
C ALA A 108 -7.29 -11.96 -8.91
N SER A 109 -6.38 -11.39 -8.11
CA SER A 109 -6.63 -11.05 -6.71
C SER A 109 -7.77 -10.04 -6.57
N GLY A 110 -7.80 -9.01 -7.42
CA GLY A 110 -8.88 -8.01 -7.46
C GLY A 110 -10.25 -8.61 -7.79
N ILE A 111 -10.31 -9.52 -8.77
CA ILE A 111 -11.55 -10.24 -9.13
C ILE A 111 -12.02 -11.12 -7.97
N ILE A 112 -11.12 -11.87 -7.33
CA ILE A 112 -11.46 -12.68 -6.15
C ILE A 112 -11.94 -11.77 -5.02
N PHE A 113 -11.29 -10.64 -4.78
CA PHE A 113 -11.70 -9.67 -3.77
C PHE A 113 -13.09 -9.09 -4.07
N LEU A 114 -13.38 -8.79 -5.34
CA LEU A 114 -14.69 -8.32 -5.78
C LEU A 114 -15.79 -9.36 -5.49
N ILE A 115 -15.55 -10.64 -5.79
CA ILE A 115 -16.48 -11.73 -5.52
C ILE A 115 -16.71 -11.88 -4.01
N ILE A 116 -15.65 -11.86 -3.20
CA ILE A 116 -15.73 -11.96 -1.73
C ILE A 116 -16.53 -10.77 -1.17
N SER A 117 -16.28 -9.56 -1.68
CA SER A 117 -16.97 -8.34 -1.23
C SER A 117 -18.45 -8.33 -1.61
N ALA A 118 -18.81 -8.90 -2.78
CA ALA A 118 -20.19 -9.00 -3.25
C ALA A 118 -20.98 -10.09 -2.54
N THR A 119 -20.36 -11.22 -2.15
CA THR A 119 -21.01 -12.38 -1.55
C THR A 119 -21.13 -12.33 -0.03
N GLY A 120 -20.52 -11.36 0.63
CA GLY A 120 -20.54 -11.24 2.08
C GLY A 120 -19.65 -12.26 2.82
N LEU A 121 -18.86 -13.07 2.13
CA LEU A 121 -17.88 -14.02 2.71
C LEU A 121 -16.78 -13.33 3.52
N ARG A 122 -16.71 -12.01 3.44
CA ARG A 122 -15.76 -11.14 4.10
C ARG A 122 -15.64 -11.38 5.59
N GLU A 123 -16.77 -11.48 6.32
CA GLU A 123 -16.75 -11.66 7.78
C GLU A 123 -16.09 -12.97 8.18
N MET A 124 -16.26 -14.02 7.37
CA MET A 124 -15.65 -15.30 7.60
C MET A 124 -14.12 -15.22 7.47
N ILE A 125 -13.61 -14.52 6.45
CA ILE A 125 -12.16 -14.35 6.22
C ILE A 125 -11.53 -13.47 7.30
N ILE A 126 -12.18 -12.36 7.69
CA ILE A 126 -11.68 -11.52 8.79
C ILE A 126 -11.55 -12.32 10.08
N LYS A 127 -12.53 -13.18 10.39
CA LYS A 127 -12.53 -14.00 11.61
C LYS A 127 -11.58 -15.19 11.52
N ALA A 128 -11.23 -15.64 10.32
CA ALA A 128 -10.39 -16.83 10.11
C ALA A 128 -8.94 -16.62 10.57
N ILE A 129 -8.39 -15.41 10.40
CA ILE A 129 -6.99 -15.14 10.70
C ILE A 129 -6.86 -14.43 12.04
N PRO A 130 -5.98 -14.93 12.93
CA PRO A 130 -5.73 -14.34 14.24
C PRO A 130 -5.27 -12.87 14.13
N THR A 131 -5.85 -12.01 14.96
CA THR A 131 -5.57 -10.56 14.94
C THR A 131 -4.09 -10.25 15.14
N ASN A 132 -3.41 -10.98 16.02
CA ASN A 132 -1.97 -10.83 16.26
C ASN A 132 -1.12 -11.10 15.00
N LEU A 133 -1.49 -12.10 14.18
CA LEU A 133 -0.79 -12.37 12.92
C LEU A 133 -1.03 -11.27 11.88
N LYS A 134 -2.20 -10.62 11.88
CA LYS A 134 -2.45 -9.45 11.02
C LYS A 134 -1.52 -8.29 11.39
N PHE A 135 -1.35 -8.01 12.68
CA PHE A 135 -0.41 -7.01 13.17
C PHE A 135 1.04 -7.37 12.83
N ALA A 136 1.40 -8.66 12.96
CA ALA A 136 2.72 -9.14 12.60
C ALA A 136 3.00 -8.97 11.09
N VAL A 137 2.02 -9.27 10.23
CA VAL A 137 2.15 -9.03 8.77
C VAL A 137 2.33 -7.55 8.48
N SER A 138 1.52 -6.67 9.05
CA SER A 138 1.66 -5.22 8.86
C SER A 138 3.03 -4.70 9.29
N ALA A 139 3.52 -5.11 10.46
CA ALA A 139 4.84 -4.73 10.96
C ALA A 139 5.97 -5.31 10.10
N GLY A 140 5.84 -6.57 9.66
CA GLY A 140 6.82 -7.22 8.79
C GLY A 140 6.94 -6.55 7.43
N ILE A 141 5.81 -6.18 6.82
CA ILE A 141 5.77 -5.37 5.59
C ILE A 141 6.47 -4.02 5.83
N GLY A 142 6.20 -3.37 6.97
CA GLY A 142 6.85 -2.12 7.34
C GLY A 142 8.36 -2.23 7.40
N LEU A 143 8.89 -3.25 8.09
CA LEU A 143 10.34 -3.51 8.15
C LEU A 143 10.92 -3.86 6.78
N PHE A 144 10.19 -4.63 5.95
CA PHE A 144 10.59 -4.96 4.60
C PHE A 144 10.72 -3.71 3.72
N ILE A 145 9.73 -2.82 3.75
CA ILE A 145 9.76 -1.54 3.01
C ILE A 145 10.90 -0.64 3.50
N ALA A 146 11.10 -0.55 4.82
CA ALA A 146 12.21 0.22 5.40
C ALA A 146 13.56 -0.34 4.96
N PHE A 147 13.72 -1.66 4.94
CA PHE A 147 14.93 -2.32 4.47
C PHE A 147 15.22 -2.02 2.99
N ILE A 148 14.18 -2.06 2.13
CA ILE A 148 14.30 -1.64 0.74
C ILE A 148 14.75 -0.17 0.65
N GLY A 149 14.13 0.70 1.44
CA GLY A 149 14.51 2.11 1.50
C GLY A 149 15.99 2.29 1.90
N LEU A 150 16.45 1.59 2.92
CA LEU A 150 17.86 1.63 3.36
C LEU A 150 18.83 1.14 2.28
N LYS A 151 18.45 0.07 1.55
CA LYS A 151 19.22 -0.46 0.42
C LYS A 151 19.28 0.55 -0.73
N ASN A 152 18.13 1.10 -1.13
CA ASN A 152 18.04 2.04 -2.25
C ASN A 152 18.71 3.39 -1.94
N ALA A 153 18.76 3.77 -0.65
CA ALA A 153 19.53 4.91 -0.18
C ALA A 153 21.04 4.67 -0.17
N GLY A 154 21.50 3.44 -0.37
CA GLY A 154 22.92 3.07 -0.23
C GLY A 154 23.42 3.06 1.22
N ILE A 155 22.55 3.18 2.21
CA ILE A 155 22.88 3.12 3.64
C ILE A 155 23.20 1.68 4.06
N VAL A 156 22.44 0.72 3.52
CA VAL A 156 22.68 -0.72 3.71
C VAL A 156 23.10 -1.32 2.36
N VAL A 157 24.24 -2.02 2.35
CA VAL A 157 24.81 -2.64 1.15
C VAL A 157 25.08 -4.12 1.38
N ALA A 158 25.24 -4.88 0.29
CA ALA A 158 25.63 -6.29 0.38
C ALA A 158 27.03 -6.44 0.97
N ASN A 159 27.19 -7.44 1.84
CA ASN A 159 28.47 -7.82 2.43
C ASN A 159 28.59 -9.34 2.38
N SER A 160 29.70 -9.85 1.83
CA SER A 160 29.90 -11.30 1.63
C SER A 160 30.02 -12.10 2.93
N ALA A 161 30.43 -11.47 4.02
CA ALA A 161 30.60 -12.14 5.32
C ALA A 161 29.35 -12.09 6.20
N THR A 162 28.61 -10.97 6.15
CA THR A 162 27.48 -10.71 7.06
C THR A 162 26.15 -10.54 6.32
N PHE A 163 26.11 -10.78 5.01
CA PHE A 163 25.03 -10.55 4.05
C PHE A 163 24.71 -9.06 3.84
N VAL A 164 24.69 -8.25 4.89
CA VAL A 164 24.47 -6.80 4.83
C VAL A 164 25.49 -6.07 5.69
N GLY A 165 25.85 -4.87 5.27
CA GLY A 165 26.76 -3.99 5.98
C GLY A 165 26.38 -2.53 5.79
N LEU A 166 27.06 -1.63 6.50
CA LEU A 166 26.92 -0.20 6.33
C LEU A 166 27.61 0.23 5.04
N GLY A 167 26.91 1.03 4.21
CA GLY A 167 27.47 1.61 2.99
C GLY A 167 28.41 2.78 3.26
N ASP A 168 28.87 3.39 2.17
CA ASP A 168 29.71 4.58 2.25
C ASP A 168 28.86 5.82 2.57
N LEU A 169 28.92 6.24 3.83
CA LEU A 169 28.17 7.41 4.30
C LEU A 169 28.77 8.76 3.81
N THR A 170 29.92 8.72 3.12
CA THR A 170 30.51 9.93 2.53
C THR A 170 30.08 10.16 1.09
N ASP A 171 29.40 9.18 0.46
CA ASP A 171 28.82 9.32 -0.87
C ASP A 171 27.77 10.43 -0.87
N PRO A 172 27.86 11.41 -1.80
CA PRO A 172 26.91 12.52 -1.86
C PRO A 172 25.44 12.09 -2.02
N THR A 173 25.19 10.99 -2.74
CA THR A 173 23.83 10.46 -2.96
C THR A 173 23.27 9.84 -1.68
N VAL A 174 24.13 9.14 -0.91
CA VAL A 174 23.77 8.58 0.40
C VAL A 174 23.48 9.73 1.38
N LEU A 175 24.33 10.77 1.41
CA LEU A 175 24.13 11.96 2.24
C LEU A 175 22.82 12.68 1.90
N LEU A 176 22.46 12.79 0.62
CA LEU A 176 21.19 13.36 0.19
C LEU A 176 20.01 12.54 0.72
N SER A 177 20.10 11.21 0.67
CA SER A 177 19.07 10.32 1.23
C SER A 177 18.94 10.47 2.75
N ILE A 178 20.07 10.54 3.47
CA ILE A 178 20.08 10.77 4.94
C ILE A 178 19.44 12.12 5.27
N PHE A 179 19.79 13.17 4.51
CA PHE A 179 19.15 14.48 4.63
C PHE A 179 17.64 14.38 4.46
N GLY A 180 17.15 13.61 3.47
CA GLY A 180 15.74 13.37 3.22
C GLY A 180 15.03 12.70 4.41
N VAL A 181 15.63 11.67 5.01
CA VAL A 181 15.09 11.01 6.21
C VAL A 181 14.96 12.01 7.36
N ILE A 182 16.00 12.82 7.60
CA ILE A 182 16.01 13.83 8.66
C ILE A 182 14.95 14.91 8.39
N ALA A 183 14.85 15.40 7.15
CA ALA A 183 13.89 16.43 6.76
C ALA A 183 12.44 15.95 6.98
N ILE A 184 12.08 14.75 6.50
CA ILE A 184 10.76 14.17 6.73
C ILE A 184 10.49 14.02 8.23
N SER A 185 11.46 13.50 8.99
CA SER A 185 11.33 13.31 10.44
C SER A 185 11.10 14.64 11.19
N ILE A 186 11.80 15.70 10.82
CA ILE A 186 11.61 17.04 11.40
C ILE A 186 10.19 17.55 11.11
N PHE A 187 9.69 17.42 9.87
CA PHE A 187 8.34 17.84 9.54
C PHE A 187 7.29 17.02 10.31
N MET A 188 7.52 15.71 10.50
CA MET A 188 6.63 14.85 11.28
C MET A 188 6.58 15.25 12.77
N VAL A 189 7.74 15.47 13.39
CA VAL A 189 7.83 15.88 14.80
C VAL A 189 7.17 17.25 15.01
N ARG A 190 7.22 18.13 14.00
CA ARG A 190 6.50 19.41 14.02
C ARG A 190 4.99 19.27 13.75
N GLY A 191 4.49 18.05 13.59
CA GLY A 191 3.06 17.78 13.41
C GLY A 191 2.53 18.05 11.99
N SER A 192 3.42 18.18 10.99
CA SER A 192 3.01 18.37 9.59
C SER A 192 2.34 17.09 9.08
N LYS A 193 1.11 17.21 8.60
CA LYS A 193 0.37 16.08 8.01
C LYS A 193 0.92 15.68 6.64
N ILE A 194 1.56 16.60 5.93
CA ILE A 194 2.14 16.40 4.60
C ILE A 194 3.68 16.22 4.66
N ALA A 195 4.19 15.74 5.80
CA ALA A 195 5.62 15.65 6.08
C ALA A 195 6.41 14.90 5.01
N ILE A 196 5.90 13.75 4.54
CA ILE A 196 6.56 12.92 3.53
C ILE A 196 6.68 13.69 2.22
N PHE A 197 5.60 14.29 1.75
CA PHE A 197 5.60 15.09 0.51
C PHE A 197 6.55 16.28 0.61
N LEU A 198 6.51 17.04 1.71
CA LEU A 198 7.42 18.18 1.93
C LEU A 198 8.88 17.74 2.00
N GLY A 199 9.17 16.64 2.68
CA GLY A 199 10.53 16.13 2.80
C GLY A 199 11.08 15.64 1.47
N MET A 200 10.28 14.89 0.68
CA MET A 200 10.68 14.50 -0.68
C MET A 200 10.94 15.72 -1.56
N THR A 201 10.05 16.71 -1.53
CA THR A 201 10.20 17.96 -2.30
C THR A 201 11.48 18.69 -1.89
N LEU A 202 11.74 18.84 -0.59
CA LEU A 202 12.95 19.48 -0.09
C LEU A 202 14.21 18.70 -0.49
N THR A 203 14.18 17.38 -0.41
CA THR A 203 15.31 16.52 -0.84
C THR A 203 15.58 16.67 -2.34
N ALA A 204 14.55 16.71 -3.18
CA ALA A 204 14.71 16.96 -4.61
C ALA A 204 15.30 18.34 -4.89
N ILE A 205 14.82 19.39 -4.19
CA ILE A 205 15.37 20.76 -4.32
C ILE A 205 16.85 20.80 -3.94
N VAL A 206 17.23 20.21 -2.80
CA VAL A 206 18.63 20.14 -2.38
C VAL A 206 19.46 19.35 -3.38
N GLY A 207 18.95 18.23 -3.90
CA GLY A 207 19.61 17.43 -4.93
C GLY A 207 19.86 18.24 -6.22
N MET A 208 18.90 19.07 -6.65
CA MET A 208 19.06 19.94 -7.80
C MET A 208 20.08 21.07 -7.55
N ILE A 209 20.06 21.70 -6.38
CA ILE A 209 21.01 22.76 -6.01
C ILE A 209 22.45 22.21 -5.94
N THR A 210 22.61 20.99 -5.43
CA THR A 210 23.94 20.34 -5.32
C THR A 210 24.42 19.71 -6.63
N GLY A 211 23.60 19.71 -7.68
CA GLY A 211 23.93 19.11 -8.98
C GLY A 211 23.88 17.58 -8.98
N LEU A 212 23.33 16.95 -7.95
CA LEU A 212 23.13 15.49 -7.87
C LEU A 212 21.90 15.04 -8.65
N ILE A 213 20.98 15.95 -8.92
CA ILE A 213 19.73 15.71 -9.65
C ILE A 213 19.62 16.78 -10.73
N ASP A 214 19.34 16.36 -11.96
CA ASP A 214 19.13 17.28 -13.07
C ASP A 214 17.85 18.09 -12.88
N MET A 215 17.88 19.36 -13.29
CA MET A 215 16.69 20.20 -13.27
C MET A 215 15.68 19.73 -14.32
N PRO A 216 14.38 19.71 -14.01
CA PRO A 216 13.37 19.32 -14.96
C PRO A 216 13.30 20.34 -16.10
N THR A 217 13.14 19.88 -17.34
CA THR A 217 13.06 20.74 -18.53
C THR A 217 11.76 21.54 -18.58
N SER A 218 10.71 21.04 -17.90
CA SER A 218 9.40 21.69 -17.74
C SER A 218 8.73 21.21 -16.46
N VAL A 219 7.76 21.97 -15.98
CA VAL A 219 6.95 21.58 -14.81
C VAL A 219 5.65 20.90 -15.24
N ILE A 220 5.11 21.30 -16.38
CA ILE A 220 3.82 20.83 -16.90
C ILE A 220 4.02 20.32 -18.33
N SER A 221 3.43 19.16 -18.61
CA SER A 221 3.35 18.58 -19.96
C SER A 221 2.07 17.75 -20.12
N MET A 222 1.79 17.34 -21.36
CA MET A 222 0.77 16.32 -21.58
C MET A 222 1.19 15.00 -20.90
N PRO A 223 0.26 14.27 -20.28
CA PRO A 223 0.56 12.98 -19.66
C PRO A 223 1.22 12.01 -20.64
N PRO A 224 2.23 11.23 -20.22
CA PRO A 224 2.82 10.20 -21.05
C PRO A 224 1.80 9.15 -21.51
N SER A 225 2.15 8.40 -22.57
CA SER A 225 1.29 7.32 -23.04
C SER A 225 1.24 6.16 -22.03
N MET A 226 0.04 5.70 -21.71
CA MET A 226 -0.19 4.50 -20.90
C MET A 226 -0.17 3.20 -21.74
N ALA A 227 -0.11 3.30 -23.06
CA ALA A 227 -0.21 2.15 -23.98
C ALA A 227 0.74 0.98 -23.64
N PRO A 228 1.99 1.19 -23.19
CA PRO A 228 2.89 0.09 -22.87
C PRO A 228 2.41 -0.82 -21.72
N THR A 229 1.64 -0.30 -20.77
CA THR A 229 1.18 -1.06 -19.59
C THR A 229 -0.29 -1.45 -19.69
N PHE A 230 -1.07 -0.73 -20.51
CA PHE A 230 -2.52 -0.93 -20.62
C PHE A 230 -2.87 -2.32 -21.16
N GLY A 231 -3.71 -3.04 -20.42
CA GLY A 231 -4.21 -4.35 -20.79
C GLY A 231 -3.18 -5.49 -20.65
N ALA A 232 -1.96 -5.22 -20.17
CA ALA A 232 -0.93 -6.26 -19.99
C ALA A 232 -1.43 -7.38 -19.05
N ALA A 233 -2.15 -7.03 -17.99
CA ALA A 233 -2.77 -7.99 -17.06
C ALA A 233 -3.74 -8.96 -17.78
N ILE A 234 -4.55 -8.46 -18.70
CA ILE A 234 -5.53 -9.28 -19.43
C ILE A 234 -4.83 -10.22 -20.41
N LYS A 235 -3.85 -9.68 -21.15
CA LYS A 235 -3.11 -10.45 -22.18
C LYS A 235 -2.35 -11.65 -21.60
N ASN A 236 -1.91 -11.55 -20.34
CA ASN A 236 -1.09 -12.57 -19.69
C ASN A 236 -1.86 -13.42 -18.68
N ILE A 237 -3.18 -13.30 -18.60
CA ILE A 237 -4.01 -13.99 -17.60
C ILE A 237 -3.89 -15.53 -17.67
N GLY A 238 -3.58 -16.09 -18.84
CA GLY A 238 -3.35 -17.52 -19.02
C GLY A 238 -2.10 -18.06 -18.30
N ASN A 239 -1.17 -17.19 -17.90
CA ASN A 239 0.11 -17.57 -17.31
C ASN A 239 0.08 -17.65 -15.76
N ILE A 240 -1.09 -17.42 -15.14
CA ILE A 240 -1.21 -17.44 -13.67
C ILE A 240 -1.51 -18.82 -13.08
N PHE A 241 -1.73 -19.84 -13.92
CA PHE A 241 -2.12 -21.18 -13.48
C PHE A 241 -0.90 -22.05 -13.12
N ASN A 242 -0.09 -21.57 -12.18
CA ASN A 242 1.04 -22.31 -11.62
C ASN A 242 1.09 -22.13 -10.10
N PRO A 243 1.74 -23.04 -9.33
CA PRO A 243 1.75 -22.98 -7.87
C PRO A 243 2.32 -21.66 -7.29
N GLU A 244 3.33 -21.09 -7.94
CA GLU A 244 3.96 -19.83 -7.49
C GLU A 244 2.97 -18.66 -7.59
N MET A 245 2.25 -18.57 -8.70
CA MET A 245 1.25 -17.52 -8.90
C MET A 245 0.04 -17.66 -7.97
N ILE A 246 -0.33 -18.88 -7.57
CA ILE A 246 -1.39 -19.08 -6.58
C ILE A 246 -1.01 -18.41 -5.25
N LEU A 247 0.23 -18.60 -4.79
CA LEU A 247 0.75 -17.93 -3.59
C LEU A 247 0.79 -16.40 -3.76
N VAL A 248 1.26 -15.93 -4.91
CA VAL A 248 1.33 -14.50 -5.24
C VAL A 248 -0.06 -13.86 -5.21
N ILE A 249 -1.04 -14.48 -5.87
CA ILE A 249 -2.44 -14.02 -5.90
C ILE A 249 -3.03 -14.00 -4.49
N PHE A 250 -2.80 -15.07 -3.71
CA PHE A 250 -3.25 -15.15 -2.33
C PHE A 250 -2.64 -14.03 -1.47
N THR A 251 -1.34 -13.77 -1.64
CA THR A 251 -0.63 -12.73 -0.88
C THR A 251 -1.15 -11.33 -1.24
N PHE A 252 -1.35 -11.02 -2.53
CA PHE A 252 -1.99 -9.78 -2.96
C PHE A 252 -3.38 -9.61 -2.37
N LEU A 253 -4.22 -10.64 -2.50
CA LEU A 253 -5.57 -10.63 -1.95
C LEU A 253 -5.57 -10.38 -0.44
N PHE A 254 -4.70 -11.09 0.27
CA PHE A 254 -4.59 -11.01 1.72
C PHE A 254 -4.16 -9.61 2.17
N MET A 255 -3.08 -9.09 1.59
CA MET A 255 -2.56 -7.77 1.93
C MET A 255 -3.60 -6.67 1.64
N ASP A 256 -4.16 -6.66 0.44
CA ASP A 256 -5.14 -5.66 -0.01
C ASP A 256 -6.40 -5.66 0.88
N PHE A 257 -6.93 -6.85 1.15
CA PHE A 257 -8.12 -7.02 1.99
C PHE A 257 -7.93 -6.50 3.42
N PHE A 258 -6.79 -6.82 4.07
CA PHE A 258 -6.54 -6.41 5.46
C PHE A 258 -6.14 -4.95 5.58
N ASP A 259 -5.39 -4.43 4.63
CA ASP A 259 -5.03 -3.02 4.57
C ASP A 259 -6.29 -2.15 4.46
N THR A 260 -7.16 -2.47 3.49
CA THR A 260 -8.43 -1.77 3.31
C THR A 260 -9.37 -1.93 4.49
N ALA A 261 -9.51 -3.14 5.06
CA ALA A 261 -10.39 -3.35 6.21
C ALA A 261 -9.94 -2.54 7.43
N GLY A 262 -8.64 -2.49 7.71
CA GLY A 262 -8.06 -1.70 8.80
C GLY A 262 -8.30 -0.20 8.61
N THR A 263 -8.01 0.29 7.41
CA THR A 263 -8.16 1.70 7.05
C THR A 263 -9.61 2.16 7.09
N LEU A 264 -10.55 1.33 6.60
CA LEU A 264 -11.99 1.60 6.68
C LEU A 264 -12.48 1.75 8.13
N VAL A 265 -12.02 0.88 9.03
CA VAL A 265 -12.36 0.97 10.46
C VAL A 265 -11.79 2.26 11.06
N ALA A 266 -10.54 2.58 10.78
CA ALA A 266 -9.88 3.77 11.32
C ALA A 266 -10.56 5.07 10.86
N VAL A 267 -10.79 5.22 9.54
CA VAL A 267 -11.43 6.41 8.97
C VAL A 267 -12.92 6.46 9.37
N GLY A 268 -13.64 5.33 9.26
CA GLY A 268 -15.06 5.23 9.63
C GLY A 268 -15.31 5.60 11.10
N SER A 269 -14.45 5.15 12.00
CA SER A 269 -14.50 5.55 13.42
C SER A 269 -14.28 7.06 13.60
N LYS A 270 -13.30 7.63 12.91
CA LYS A 270 -12.97 9.06 13.00
C LYS A 270 -14.08 9.97 12.53
N VAL A 271 -14.84 9.56 11.50
CA VAL A 271 -15.93 10.37 10.92
C VAL A 271 -17.32 9.98 11.41
N GLY A 272 -17.41 9.08 12.41
CA GLY A 272 -18.68 8.70 13.02
C GLY A 272 -19.53 7.75 12.16
N LEU A 273 -18.91 6.95 11.28
CA LEU A 273 -19.57 5.93 10.47
C LEU A 273 -19.54 4.52 11.12
N LEU A 274 -18.84 4.38 12.26
CA LEU A 274 -18.80 3.13 13.02
C LEU A 274 -20.07 2.98 13.84
N LYS A 275 -20.84 1.92 13.62
CA LYS A 275 -22.07 1.61 14.36
C LYS A 275 -21.76 0.90 15.67
N LYS A 276 -22.76 0.85 16.57
CA LYS A 276 -22.65 0.20 17.89
C LYS A 276 -22.38 -1.32 17.82
N ASP A 277 -22.78 -1.96 16.74
CA ASP A 277 -22.53 -3.38 16.46
C ASP A 277 -21.13 -3.66 15.86
N GLY A 278 -20.29 -2.63 15.72
CA GLY A 278 -18.96 -2.70 15.13
C GLY A 278 -18.96 -2.68 13.59
N SER A 279 -20.12 -2.63 12.94
CA SER A 279 -20.21 -2.48 11.49
C SER A 279 -19.97 -1.03 11.05
N ILE A 280 -19.54 -0.86 9.80
CA ILE A 280 -19.29 0.46 9.22
C ILE A 280 -20.44 0.81 8.27
N GLU A 281 -21.00 2.00 8.42
CA GLU A 281 -22.00 2.52 7.48
C GLU A 281 -21.39 2.57 6.07
N ASN A 282 -22.09 1.99 5.08
CA ASN A 282 -21.59 1.82 3.71
C ASN A 282 -20.29 0.99 3.56
N GLY A 283 -19.81 0.30 4.60
CA GLY A 283 -18.55 -0.44 4.55
C GLY A 283 -18.49 -1.49 3.43
N SER A 284 -19.60 -2.19 3.14
CA SER A 284 -19.66 -3.14 2.01
C SER A 284 -19.51 -2.44 0.67
N LYS A 285 -20.12 -1.25 0.49
CA LYS A 285 -19.94 -0.45 -0.74
C LYS A 285 -18.51 0.07 -0.88
N ALA A 286 -17.88 0.47 0.24
CA ALA A 286 -16.50 0.92 0.24
C ALA A 286 -15.54 -0.19 -0.19
N LEU A 287 -15.73 -1.43 0.29
CA LEU A 287 -14.93 -2.59 -0.14
C LEU A 287 -15.17 -2.99 -1.61
N LEU A 288 -16.41 -2.87 -2.10
CA LEU A 288 -16.69 -3.05 -3.51
C LEU A 288 -15.97 -1.98 -4.36
N ALA A 289 -15.99 -0.72 -3.92
CA ALA A 289 -15.27 0.36 -4.60
C ALA A 289 -13.75 0.09 -4.66
N ASP A 290 -13.17 -0.40 -3.57
CA ASP A 290 -11.76 -0.74 -3.45
C ASP A 290 -11.38 -1.92 -4.38
N SER A 291 -12.15 -3.00 -4.36
CA SER A 291 -11.90 -4.17 -5.24
C SER A 291 -12.06 -3.83 -6.74
N VAL A 292 -13.03 -2.98 -7.09
CA VAL A 292 -13.17 -2.46 -8.46
C VAL A 292 -11.98 -1.59 -8.84
N ALA A 293 -11.49 -0.75 -7.91
CA ALA A 293 -10.30 0.08 -8.13
C ALA A 293 -9.05 -0.77 -8.39
N THR A 294 -8.85 -1.87 -7.66
CA THR A 294 -7.77 -2.85 -7.91
C THR A 294 -7.88 -3.46 -9.31
N CYS A 295 -9.07 -3.88 -9.75
CA CYS A 295 -9.27 -4.40 -11.10
C CYS A 295 -8.95 -3.34 -12.18
N ILE A 296 -9.42 -2.11 -12.01
CA ILE A 296 -9.14 -1.01 -12.94
C ILE A 296 -7.64 -0.69 -12.97
N GLY A 297 -7.00 -0.58 -11.80
CA GLY A 297 -5.58 -0.28 -11.67
C GLY A 297 -4.71 -1.31 -12.37
N SER A 298 -4.99 -2.60 -12.19
CA SER A 298 -4.25 -3.69 -12.85
C SER A 298 -4.40 -3.68 -14.38
N ILE A 299 -5.58 -3.34 -14.89
CA ILE A 299 -5.81 -3.18 -16.33
C ILE A 299 -5.04 -1.98 -16.89
N PHE A 300 -4.96 -0.88 -16.15
CA PHE A 300 -4.18 0.31 -16.54
C PHE A 300 -2.67 0.06 -16.46
N GLY A 301 -2.23 -0.87 -15.64
CA GLY A 301 -0.82 -1.22 -15.47
C GLY A 301 -0.18 -0.66 -14.22
N THR A 302 -0.93 -0.69 -13.11
CA THR A 302 -0.42 -0.47 -11.75
C THR A 302 -0.89 -1.61 -10.83
N THR A 303 -0.41 -1.64 -9.59
CA THR A 303 -0.73 -2.72 -8.66
C THR A 303 -2.07 -2.49 -7.94
N ASN A 304 -2.36 -3.33 -6.92
CA ASN A 304 -3.59 -3.22 -6.12
C ASN A 304 -3.81 -1.79 -5.63
N THR A 305 -4.95 -1.23 -5.99
CA THR A 305 -5.38 0.11 -5.55
C THR A 305 -6.18 -0.05 -4.26
N THR A 306 -5.61 0.38 -3.15
CA THR A 306 -6.13 0.19 -1.80
C THR A 306 -6.48 1.51 -1.11
N SER A 307 -7.19 1.41 -0.01
CA SER A 307 -7.61 2.54 0.82
C SER A 307 -6.47 3.11 1.64
N TYR A 308 -6.27 4.44 1.60
CA TYR A 308 -5.15 5.12 2.26
C TYR A 308 -5.52 5.67 3.63
N VAL A 309 -4.72 5.30 4.66
CA VAL A 309 -4.87 5.77 6.04
C VAL A 309 -4.65 7.28 6.17
N GLU A 310 -3.93 7.91 5.26
CA GLU A 310 -3.74 9.35 5.13
C GLU A 310 -5.07 10.12 5.03
N SER A 311 -6.15 9.45 4.64
CA SER A 311 -7.52 10.01 4.66
C SER A 311 -7.96 10.48 6.05
N LEU A 312 -7.35 9.95 7.13
CA LEU A 312 -7.52 10.46 8.49
C LEU A 312 -7.13 11.93 8.62
N SER A 313 -6.19 12.41 7.80
CA SER A 313 -5.77 13.81 7.80
C SER A 313 -6.89 14.73 7.32
N GLY A 314 -7.58 14.37 6.23
CA GLY A 314 -8.76 15.09 5.76
C GLY A 314 -9.94 14.98 6.72
N ALA A 315 -10.19 13.79 7.28
CA ALA A 315 -11.20 13.58 8.31
C ALA A 315 -10.96 14.47 9.55
N SER A 316 -9.70 14.67 9.95
CA SER A 316 -9.33 15.49 11.10
C SER A 316 -9.55 16.99 10.90
N VAL A 317 -9.69 17.47 9.65
CA VAL A 317 -9.99 18.86 9.31
C VAL A 317 -11.44 19.06 8.85
N GLY A 318 -12.29 18.03 8.99
CA GLY A 318 -13.72 18.13 8.84
C GLY A 318 -14.36 17.42 7.65
N ALA A 319 -13.61 16.63 6.87
CA ALA A 319 -14.20 15.76 5.85
C ALA A 319 -15.00 14.63 6.53
N LYS A 320 -16.25 14.45 6.14
CA LYS A 320 -17.15 13.43 6.70
C LYS A 320 -17.88 12.63 5.63
N THR A 321 -17.82 13.06 4.37
CA THR A 321 -18.61 12.49 3.28
C THR A 321 -17.75 12.18 2.05
N GLY A 322 -18.31 11.42 1.11
CA GLY A 322 -17.65 11.08 -0.13
C GLY A 322 -17.33 12.27 -1.04
N PHE A 323 -17.85 13.47 -0.75
CA PHE A 323 -17.49 14.63 -1.55
C PHE A 323 -16.01 14.99 -1.42
N SER A 324 -15.41 14.81 -0.25
CA SER A 324 -13.97 14.98 -0.07
C SER A 324 -13.17 14.03 -0.98
N SER A 325 -13.63 12.78 -1.15
CA SER A 325 -13.03 11.83 -2.10
C SER A 325 -13.18 12.28 -3.54
N VAL A 326 -14.31 12.91 -3.91
CA VAL A 326 -14.46 13.51 -5.26
C VAL A 326 -13.41 14.59 -5.51
N VAL A 327 -13.14 15.43 -4.51
CA VAL A 327 -12.07 16.45 -4.59
C VAL A 327 -10.70 15.79 -4.76
N VAL A 328 -10.40 14.74 -3.99
CA VAL A 328 -9.14 13.97 -4.10
C VAL A 328 -8.98 13.39 -5.50
N GLY A 329 -10.01 12.72 -6.02
CA GLY A 329 -9.99 12.14 -7.37
C GLY A 329 -9.76 13.18 -8.45
N GLY A 330 -10.41 14.35 -8.36
CA GLY A 330 -10.18 15.47 -9.26
C GLY A 330 -8.75 15.99 -9.23
N LEU A 331 -8.14 16.10 -8.04
CA LEU A 331 -6.74 16.52 -7.89
C LEU A 331 -5.76 15.49 -8.45
N PHE A 332 -6.03 14.19 -8.33
CA PHE A 332 -5.22 13.16 -9.01
C PHE A 332 -5.27 13.29 -10.54
N LEU A 333 -6.43 13.62 -11.13
CA LEU A 333 -6.50 13.88 -12.58
C LEU A 333 -5.68 15.09 -12.98
N VAL A 334 -5.76 16.18 -12.22
CA VAL A 334 -4.94 17.39 -12.48
C VAL A 334 -3.45 17.10 -12.34
N SER A 335 -3.06 16.25 -11.37
CA SER A 335 -1.64 15.93 -11.12
C SER A 335 -0.96 15.14 -12.25
N LEU A 336 -1.72 14.53 -13.17
CA LEU A 336 -1.17 13.84 -14.34
C LEU A 336 -0.36 14.77 -15.26
N PHE A 337 -0.67 16.05 -15.28
CA PHE A 337 0.06 17.04 -16.07
C PHE A 337 1.43 17.39 -15.50
N PHE A 338 1.75 16.98 -14.26
CA PHE A 338 3.03 17.19 -13.60
C PHE A 338 4.04 16.05 -13.84
N SER A 339 3.84 15.26 -14.89
CA SER A 339 4.70 14.13 -15.24
C SER A 339 6.19 14.50 -15.47
N PRO A 340 6.59 15.71 -15.93
CA PRO A 340 8.01 16.05 -16.03
C PRO A 340 8.74 16.04 -14.69
N LEU A 341 8.02 16.21 -13.56
CA LEU A 341 8.63 16.15 -12.24
C LEU A 341 9.10 14.74 -11.85
N LEU A 342 8.72 13.68 -12.61
CA LEU A 342 9.25 12.34 -12.41
C LEU A 342 10.78 12.28 -12.55
N THR A 343 11.36 13.12 -13.38
CA THR A 343 12.82 13.15 -13.61
C THR A 343 13.62 13.56 -12.38
N VAL A 344 13.02 14.34 -11.48
CA VAL A 344 13.67 14.77 -10.22
C VAL A 344 13.43 13.79 -9.06
N ILE A 345 12.58 12.79 -9.26
CA ILE A 345 12.24 11.79 -8.23
C ILE A 345 13.15 10.56 -8.40
N THR A 346 14.38 10.71 -7.98
CA THR A 346 15.39 9.65 -7.98
C THR A 346 15.26 8.73 -6.76
N SER A 347 16.03 7.64 -6.73
CA SER A 347 16.08 6.74 -5.56
C SER A 347 16.49 7.47 -4.29
N ALA A 348 17.39 8.48 -4.38
CA ALA A 348 17.78 9.30 -3.24
C ALA A 348 16.63 10.13 -2.64
N VAL A 349 15.62 10.45 -3.45
CA VAL A 349 14.41 11.17 -3.01
C VAL A 349 13.34 10.23 -2.49
N THR A 350 13.18 9.06 -3.09
CA THR A 350 12.12 8.10 -2.73
C THR A 350 12.49 7.20 -1.56
N ALA A 351 13.76 6.83 -1.42
CA ALA A 351 14.22 5.96 -0.34
C ALA A 351 13.90 6.50 1.07
N PRO A 352 14.09 7.80 1.37
CA PRO A 352 13.65 8.38 2.64
C PRO A 352 12.16 8.15 2.95
N ALA A 353 11.30 8.29 1.94
CA ALA A 353 9.87 8.06 2.10
C ALA A 353 9.57 6.58 2.44
N LEU A 354 10.23 5.62 1.77
CA LEU A 354 10.09 4.19 2.07
C LEU A 354 10.53 3.88 3.51
N ILE A 355 11.64 4.43 3.98
CA ILE A 355 12.14 4.24 5.35
C ILE A 355 11.09 4.74 6.36
N ILE A 356 10.57 5.92 6.15
CA ILE A 356 9.59 6.54 7.08
C ILE A 356 8.24 5.81 7.03
N VAL A 357 7.72 5.47 5.86
CA VAL A 357 6.47 4.69 5.72
C VAL A 357 6.62 3.34 6.42
N GLY A 358 7.74 2.65 6.21
CA GLY A 358 8.04 1.40 6.91
C GLY A 358 8.06 1.57 8.43
N SER A 359 8.67 2.64 8.93
CA SER A 359 8.69 2.98 10.37
C SER A 359 7.28 3.21 10.93
N LEU A 360 6.40 3.89 10.20
CA LEU A 360 5.02 4.11 10.62
C LEU A 360 4.23 2.79 10.74
N MET A 361 4.43 1.86 9.81
CA MET A 361 3.79 0.53 9.84
C MET A 361 4.27 -0.32 11.02
N CYS A 362 5.49 -0.13 11.51
CA CYS A 362 6.01 -0.79 12.71
C CYS A 362 5.23 -0.45 13.99
N SER A 363 4.38 0.58 13.98
CA SER A 363 3.49 0.87 15.11
C SER A 363 2.57 -0.29 15.48
N SER A 364 2.29 -1.22 14.54
CA SER A 364 1.50 -2.44 14.77
C SER A 364 2.16 -3.42 15.75
N LEU A 365 3.48 -3.31 15.99
CA LEU A 365 4.21 -4.18 16.93
C LEU A 365 3.67 -4.12 18.36
N LYS A 366 3.17 -2.96 18.79
CA LYS A 366 2.63 -2.76 20.14
C LYS A 366 1.31 -3.50 20.39
N GLU A 367 0.59 -3.87 19.34
CA GLU A 367 -0.70 -4.56 19.42
C GLU A 367 -0.55 -6.09 19.52
N ILE A 368 0.68 -6.64 19.41
CA ILE A 368 0.97 -8.06 19.47
C ILE A 368 1.13 -8.50 20.93
N GLU A 369 0.46 -9.59 21.31
CA GLU A 369 0.56 -10.21 22.64
C GLU A 369 1.88 -11.00 22.79
N TRP A 370 2.98 -10.31 23.04
CA TRP A 370 4.33 -10.90 23.11
C TRP A 370 4.55 -11.87 24.28
N GLU A 371 3.74 -11.79 25.33
CA GLU A 371 3.85 -12.65 26.51
C GLU A 371 3.42 -14.12 26.25
N ARG A 372 2.71 -14.35 25.16
CA ARG A 372 2.16 -15.65 24.80
C ARG A 372 3.01 -16.28 23.71
N ALA A 373 3.80 -17.31 24.03
CA ALA A 373 4.73 -17.96 23.12
C ALA A 373 4.07 -18.46 21.81
N GLU A 374 2.84 -18.99 21.87
CA GLU A 374 2.08 -19.44 20.70
C GLU A 374 1.64 -18.31 19.78
N ILE A 375 1.78 -17.06 20.20
CA ILE A 375 1.52 -15.85 19.41
C ILE A 375 2.85 -15.16 19.08
N ALA A 376 3.73 -15.00 20.07
CA ALA A 376 4.97 -14.25 19.94
C ALA A 376 5.93 -14.89 18.91
N ILE A 377 6.10 -16.21 18.96
CA ILE A 377 7.01 -16.92 18.05
C ILE A 377 6.55 -16.83 16.58
N PRO A 378 5.29 -17.16 16.24
CA PRO A 378 4.80 -16.99 14.86
C PRO A 378 4.88 -15.54 14.38
N SER A 379 4.51 -14.58 15.24
CA SER A 379 4.58 -13.15 14.91
C SER A 379 6.02 -12.70 14.65
N PHE A 380 6.95 -13.10 15.50
CA PHE A 380 8.38 -12.81 15.34
C PHE A 380 8.93 -13.36 14.01
N LEU A 381 8.63 -14.63 13.71
CA LEU A 381 9.07 -15.24 12.44
C LEU A 381 8.47 -14.55 11.23
N THR A 382 7.18 -14.19 11.28
CA THR A 382 6.54 -13.41 10.20
C THR A 382 7.28 -12.10 9.96
N ILE A 383 7.55 -11.35 11.02
CA ILE A 383 8.17 -10.02 10.94
C ILE A 383 9.61 -10.11 10.46
N LEU A 384 10.38 -11.04 11.01
CA LEU A 384 11.82 -11.16 10.75
C LEU A 384 12.12 -11.72 9.37
N LEU A 385 11.37 -12.74 8.93
CA LEU A 385 11.67 -13.42 7.68
C LEU A 385 11.36 -12.57 6.46
N MET A 386 10.38 -11.67 6.51
CA MET A 386 10.06 -10.81 5.37
C MET A 386 11.27 -10.02 4.85
N PRO A 387 11.97 -9.22 5.63
CA PRO A 387 13.16 -8.51 5.16
C PRO A 387 14.35 -9.44 4.89
N LEU A 388 14.52 -10.52 5.67
CA LEU A 388 15.70 -11.40 5.54
C LEU A 388 15.64 -12.33 4.33
N THR A 389 14.44 -12.81 3.95
CA THR A 389 14.23 -13.62 2.73
C THR A 389 13.91 -12.77 1.50
N TYR A 390 13.77 -11.47 1.69
CA TYR A 390 13.32 -10.55 0.64
C TYR A 390 11.94 -10.94 0.07
N SER A 391 11.09 -11.59 0.89
CA SER A 391 9.80 -12.14 0.49
C SER A 391 8.73 -12.00 1.57
N ILE A 392 7.72 -11.19 1.31
CA ILE A 392 6.55 -11.05 2.19
C ILE A 392 5.78 -12.38 2.28
N GLY A 393 5.62 -13.07 1.14
CA GLY A 393 4.90 -14.35 1.08
C GLY A 393 5.52 -15.44 1.96
N GLU A 394 6.85 -15.55 1.99
CA GLU A 394 7.56 -16.52 2.83
C GLU A 394 7.43 -16.19 4.31
N GLY A 395 7.52 -14.90 4.67
CA GLY A 395 7.29 -14.47 6.05
C GLY A 395 5.88 -14.83 6.54
N ILE A 396 4.85 -14.58 5.72
CA ILE A 396 3.46 -14.97 6.01
C ILE A 396 3.36 -16.49 6.17
N ALA A 397 3.90 -17.24 5.20
CA ALA A 397 3.83 -18.71 5.19
C ALA A 397 4.46 -19.31 6.45
N CYS A 398 5.68 -18.91 6.80
CA CYS A 398 6.36 -19.39 7.98
C CYS A 398 5.62 -19.04 9.27
N GLY A 399 5.10 -17.82 9.39
CA GLY A 399 4.34 -17.41 10.56
C GLY A 399 3.04 -18.19 10.73
N PHE A 400 2.28 -18.37 9.65
CA PHE A 400 1.00 -19.11 9.68
C PHE A 400 1.22 -20.58 9.97
N LEU A 401 2.20 -21.22 9.34
CA LEU A 401 2.58 -22.62 9.65
C LEU A 401 2.95 -22.77 11.10
N THR A 402 3.85 -21.93 11.60
CA THR A 402 4.28 -21.99 13.00
C THR A 402 3.12 -21.80 13.97
N TYR A 403 2.22 -20.85 13.69
CA TYR A 403 1.02 -20.64 14.51
C TYR A 403 0.15 -21.89 14.59
N VAL A 404 -0.17 -22.51 13.44
CA VAL A 404 -1.00 -23.71 13.40
C VAL A 404 -0.34 -24.87 14.16
N ILE A 405 0.96 -25.09 13.93
CA ILE A 405 1.72 -26.13 14.63
C ILE A 405 1.68 -25.90 16.15
N LEU A 406 2.03 -24.72 16.64
CA LEU A 406 2.06 -24.43 18.07
C LEU A 406 0.68 -24.53 18.72
N MET A 407 -0.39 -24.16 18.02
CA MET A 407 -1.76 -24.30 18.53
C MET A 407 -2.19 -25.76 18.63
N ILE A 408 -1.75 -26.64 17.71
CA ILE A 408 -1.97 -28.09 17.78
C ILE A 408 -1.28 -28.65 19.02
N PHE A 409 0.02 -28.40 19.20
CA PHE A 409 0.80 -28.89 20.34
C PHE A 409 0.31 -28.34 21.69
N LYS A 410 -0.27 -27.13 21.70
CA LYS A 410 -0.90 -26.57 22.90
C LYS A 410 -2.28 -27.16 23.22
N GLY A 411 -2.81 -28.08 22.40
CA GLY A 411 -4.13 -28.67 22.57
C GLY A 411 -5.29 -27.69 22.27
N LYS A 412 -5.02 -26.58 21.58
CA LYS A 412 -6.00 -25.52 21.26
C LYS A 412 -6.50 -25.60 19.80
N THR A 413 -6.56 -26.79 19.22
CA THR A 413 -6.97 -27.03 17.82
C THR A 413 -8.33 -26.41 17.49
N LYS A 414 -9.30 -26.47 18.41
CA LYS A 414 -10.63 -25.87 18.23
C LYS A 414 -10.64 -24.33 18.14
N LYS A 415 -9.55 -23.66 18.55
CA LYS A 415 -9.41 -22.22 18.44
C LYS A 415 -8.81 -21.75 17.11
N VAL A 416 -8.30 -22.70 16.32
CA VAL A 416 -7.78 -22.43 14.98
C VAL A 416 -8.92 -22.58 13.98
N HIS A 417 -9.19 -21.54 13.22
CA HIS A 417 -10.24 -21.57 12.20
C HIS A 417 -9.88 -22.58 11.10
N PRO A 418 -10.85 -23.35 10.53
CA PRO A 418 -10.58 -24.35 9.49
C PRO A 418 -9.78 -23.80 8.28
N VAL A 419 -10.02 -22.57 7.89
CA VAL A 419 -9.29 -21.89 6.81
C VAL A 419 -7.77 -21.84 7.08
N MET A 420 -7.34 -21.69 8.34
CA MET A 420 -5.93 -21.68 8.70
C MET A 420 -5.24 -23.03 8.46
N TYR A 421 -5.95 -24.14 8.63
CA TYR A 421 -5.43 -25.49 8.31
C TYR A 421 -5.27 -25.68 6.80
N VAL A 422 -6.23 -25.18 6.01
CA VAL A 422 -6.14 -25.21 4.54
C VAL A 422 -4.97 -24.38 4.06
N LEU A 423 -4.79 -23.16 4.60
CA LEU A 423 -3.65 -22.30 4.28
C LEU A 423 -2.32 -22.93 4.69
N ALA A 424 -2.25 -23.53 5.88
CA ALA A 424 -1.04 -24.24 6.33
C ALA A 424 -0.68 -25.39 5.37
N LEU A 425 -1.67 -26.17 4.92
CA LEU A 425 -1.44 -27.24 3.93
C LEU A 425 -0.92 -26.67 2.61
N LEU A 426 -1.52 -25.61 2.11
CA LEU A 426 -1.07 -24.94 0.87
C LEU A 426 0.38 -24.41 1.00
N PHE A 427 0.76 -23.85 2.15
CA PHE A 427 2.12 -23.38 2.39
C PHE A 427 3.12 -24.54 2.50
N VAL A 428 2.74 -25.68 3.10
CA VAL A 428 3.59 -26.89 3.12
C VAL A 428 3.83 -27.37 1.68
N ILE A 429 2.77 -27.46 0.87
CA ILE A 429 2.88 -27.86 -0.55
C ILE A 429 3.79 -26.86 -1.30
N TYR A 430 3.61 -25.56 -1.09
CA TYR A 430 4.45 -24.54 -1.69
C TYR A 430 5.95 -24.74 -1.36
N PHE A 431 6.30 -24.94 -0.08
CA PHE A 431 7.70 -25.20 0.31
C PHE A 431 8.24 -26.56 -0.15
N ALA A 432 7.37 -27.54 -0.40
CA ALA A 432 7.80 -28.86 -0.88
C ALA A 432 8.07 -28.88 -2.41
N ILE A 433 7.44 -27.97 -3.19
CA ILE A 433 7.59 -27.90 -4.64
C ILE A 433 8.70 -26.94 -5.06
N ARG A 434 9.05 -25.99 -4.21
CA ARG A 434 10.13 -25.03 -4.43
C ARG A 434 11.49 -25.68 -4.28
#